data_35aec8f5fefabd175c029d95370ecda1
#
_entry.id   35aec8f5fefabd175c029d95370ecda1
#
_cell.length_a   1.000
_cell.length_b   1.000
_cell.length_c   1.000
_cell.angle_alpha   90.00
_cell.angle_beta   90.00
_cell.angle_gamma   90.00
#
_symmetry.space_group_name_H-M   'P 1'
#
loop_
_entity.id
_entity.type
_entity.pdbx_description
1 polymer ?
#
loop_
_entity_poly.entity_id
_entity_poly.type
_entity_poly.pdbx_seq_one_letter_code
_entity_poly.pdbx_strand_id
1 'polypeptide(L)'
;VKFRLDNLFGETFDKPAVIISNHLSHLDTLCLMTLCPKVIFLTNNWAWNNHFYGSVIHHAEFLPASDGLDAHIDELRSLYGRGYSICIFPEGTRSLDHKVHRFHKGAFYLAELLHADIVPVVMHGQDHVLPKTDFMLREGTMSVRILQRISYDDTSMGSGYRELTHNIHKLYVYEYTKMCAEKEDAAYYANFVKSQYRYKGVEIERRCKRNIKSNDNYS
;
A
#
# COMPACT_ATOMS: atom_id res chain seq x y z
N VAL A 1 -9.67 -4.46 -14.78
CA VAL A 1 -9.30 -3.54 -13.69
C VAL A 1 -9.14 -2.14 -14.26
N LYS A 2 -9.73 -1.14 -13.60
CA LYS A 2 -9.57 0.27 -13.94
C LYS A 2 -8.64 0.92 -12.93
N PHE A 3 -7.80 1.87 -13.38
CA PHE A 3 -6.94 2.66 -12.52
C PHE A 3 -7.33 4.14 -12.60
N ARG A 4 -7.43 4.81 -11.46
CA ARG A 4 -7.73 6.24 -11.35
C ARG A 4 -6.70 6.91 -10.46
N LEU A 5 -6.14 8.01 -10.95
CA LEU A 5 -5.16 8.83 -10.24
C LEU A 5 -5.73 10.24 -10.02
N ASP A 6 -5.85 10.63 -8.75
CA ASP A 6 -6.23 11.97 -8.32
C ASP A 6 -4.95 12.69 -7.84
N ASN A 7 -4.25 13.39 -8.72
CA ASN A 7 -3.04 14.18 -8.40
C ASN A 7 -3.37 15.68 -8.45
N LEU A 8 -4.10 16.16 -7.45
CA LEU A 8 -4.64 17.53 -7.44
C LEU A 8 -3.56 18.60 -7.22
N PHE A 9 -2.42 18.25 -6.65
CA PHE A 9 -1.35 19.18 -6.29
C PHE A 9 -0.15 19.09 -7.24
N GLY A 10 -0.24 18.26 -8.30
CA GLY A 10 0.81 18.15 -9.31
C GLY A 10 2.12 17.55 -8.79
N GLU A 11 2.06 16.63 -7.82
CA GLU A 11 3.25 15.93 -7.33
C GLU A 11 3.90 15.12 -8.46
N THR A 12 5.19 15.33 -8.69
CA THR A 12 5.98 14.67 -9.75
C THR A 12 6.94 13.62 -9.24
N PHE A 13 7.19 13.58 -7.93
CA PHE A 13 8.20 12.74 -7.28
C PHE A 13 9.64 12.97 -7.75
N ASP A 14 9.93 14.08 -8.42
CA ASP A 14 11.29 14.45 -8.84
C ASP A 14 12.20 14.77 -7.64
N LYS A 15 11.62 15.30 -6.57
CA LYS A 15 12.28 15.49 -5.29
C LYS A 15 11.98 14.30 -4.37
N PRO A 16 13.01 13.65 -3.80
CA PRO A 16 12.78 12.51 -2.91
C PRO A 16 11.94 12.91 -1.69
N ALA A 17 11.20 11.96 -1.15
CA ALA A 17 10.35 12.14 0.02
C ALA A 17 10.18 10.83 0.80
N VAL A 18 9.68 10.92 2.01
CA VAL A 18 9.07 9.79 2.69
C VAL A 18 7.60 9.70 2.24
N ILE A 19 7.29 8.70 1.43
CA ILE A 19 5.94 8.44 0.95
C ILE A 19 5.21 7.61 2.01
N ILE A 20 4.12 8.15 2.53
CA ILE A 20 3.24 7.46 3.47
C ILE A 20 2.04 6.96 2.69
N SER A 21 1.66 5.69 2.84
CA SER A 21 0.44 5.16 2.23
C SER A 21 -0.30 4.21 3.16
N ASN A 22 -1.63 4.20 3.12
CA ASN A 22 -2.41 3.13 3.73
C ASN A 22 -2.22 1.82 2.94
N HIS A 23 -2.44 0.69 3.59
CA HIS A 23 -2.11 -0.62 3.01
C HIS A 23 -3.34 -1.53 2.91
N LEU A 24 -3.78 -1.76 1.69
CA LEU A 24 -4.97 -2.56 1.37
C LEU A 24 -4.62 -3.88 0.69
N SER A 25 -3.64 -3.86 -0.23
CA SER A 25 -3.33 -4.95 -1.14
C SER A 25 -1.85 -5.03 -1.48
N HIS A 26 -1.40 -6.14 -2.04
CA HIS A 26 -0.09 -6.21 -2.71
C HIS A 26 0.00 -5.30 -3.94
N LEU A 27 -1.14 -4.91 -4.52
CA LEU A 27 -1.19 -3.97 -5.65
C LEU A 27 -0.78 -2.56 -5.27
N ASP A 28 -0.81 -2.20 -3.99
CA ASP A 28 -0.41 -0.86 -3.50
C ASP A 28 1.04 -0.56 -3.86
N THR A 29 1.92 -1.52 -3.62
CA THR A 29 3.34 -1.42 -3.97
C THR A 29 3.54 -1.19 -5.47
N LEU A 30 2.86 -1.98 -6.31
CA LEU A 30 2.94 -1.84 -7.76
C LEU A 30 2.41 -0.48 -8.24
N CYS A 31 1.32 0.01 -7.66
CA CYS A 31 0.80 1.35 -7.95
C CYS A 31 1.84 2.43 -7.64
N LEU A 32 2.50 2.35 -6.48
CA LEU A 32 3.50 3.32 -6.06
C LEU A 32 4.77 3.26 -6.94
N MET A 33 5.22 2.08 -7.33
CA MET A 33 6.36 1.91 -8.27
C MET A 33 6.08 2.54 -9.64
N THR A 34 4.82 2.53 -10.10
CA THR A 34 4.48 3.20 -11.37
C THR A 34 4.44 4.73 -11.25
N LEU A 35 4.17 5.26 -10.06
CA LEU A 35 4.10 6.70 -9.81
C LEU A 35 5.48 7.30 -9.48
N CYS A 36 6.29 6.56 -8.73
CA CYS A 36 7.60 6.97 -8.30
C CYS A 36 8.64 5.89 -8.68
N PRO A 37 9.32 6.03 -9.83
CA PRO A 37 10.28 5.03 -10.31
C PRO A 37 11.50 4.83 -9.41
N LYS A 38 11.90 5.87 -8.66
CA LYS A 38 12.96 5.80 -7.65
C LYS A 38 12.34 5.68 -6.26
N VAL A 39 11.74 4.54 -5.96
CA VAL A 39 11.12 4.28 -4.65
C VAL A 39 11.67 3.01 -4.03
N ILE A 40 11.93 3.07 -2.73
CA ILE A 40 12.32 1.94 -1.89
C ILE A 40 11.20 1.68 -0.89
N PHE A 41 10.91 0.40 -0.63
CA PHE A 41 9.89 0.02 0.33
C PHE A 41 10.53 -0.58 1.58
N LEU A 42 10.11 -0.11 2.74
CA LEU A 42 10.41 -0.79 3.99
C LEU A 42 9.41 -1.92 4.20
N THR A 43 9.93 -3.12 4.35
CA THR A 43 9.12 -4.34 4.49
C THR A 43 9.42 -5.07 5.79
N ASN A 44 8.50 -5.91 6.24
CA ASN A 44 8.74 -6.79 7.38
C ASN A 44 9.49 -8.08 6.95
N ASN A 45 10.10 -8.77 7.92
CA ASN A 45 10.88 -10.00 7.68
C ASN A 45 10.08 -11.13 7.03
N TRP A 46 8.76 -11.17 7.25
CA TRP A 46 7.93 -12.20 6.63
C TRP A 46 7.90 -12.04 5.10
N ALA A 47 7.74 -10.83 4.60
CA ALA A 47 7.74 -10.56 3.17
C ALA A 47 9.14 -10.76 2.57
N TRP A 48 10.19 -10.36 3.29
CA TRP A 48 11.58 -10.53 2.90
C TRP A 48 11.97 -12.01 2.74
N ASN A 49 11.55 -12.87 3.66
CA ASN A 49 11.87 -14.29 3.67
C ASN A 49 10.87 -15.16 2.90
N ASN A 50 9.85 -14.58 2.26
CA ASN A 50 8.85 -15.34 1.53
C ASN A 50 9.40 -15.86 0.19
N HIS A 51 9.31 -17.17 -0.07
CA HIS A 51 9.84 -17.81 -1.27
C HIS A 51 9.25 -17.26 -2.58
N PHE A 52 7.97 -16.85 -2.60
CA PHE A 52 7.32 -16.33 -3.79
C PHE A 52 7.63 -14.86 -4.04
N TYR A 53 7.71 -14.07 -2.99
CA TYR A 53 7.91 -12.61 -3.09
C TYR A 53 9.37 -12.21 -2.89
N GLY A 54 10.16 -13.04 -2.17
CA GLY A 54 11.53 -12.74 -1.82
C GLY A 54 12.40 -12.40 -3.02
N SER A 55 12.30 -13.17 -4.12
CA SER A 55 13.07 -12.87 -5.33
C SER A 55 12.73 -11.50 -5.94
N VAL A 56 11.44 -11.13 -5.99
CA VAL A 56 11.00 -9.81 -6.48
C VAL A 56 11.42 -8.71 -5.52
N ILE A 57 11.28 -8.94 -4.22
CA ILE A 57 11.63 -8.01 -3.16
C ILE A 57 13.13 -7.71 -3.15
N HIS A 58 13.98 -8.75 -3.26
CA HIS A 58 15.43 -8.61 -3.30
C HIS A 58 15.94 -7.87 -4.55
N HIS A 59 15.24 -7.96 -5.69
CA HIS A 59 15.59 -7.25 -6.92
C HIS A 59 14.98 -5.83 -6.99
N ALA A 60 13.96 -5.53 -6.18
CA ALA A 60 13.22 -4.27 -6.20
C ALA A 60 13.64 -3.27 -5.10
N GLU A 61 14.86 -3.41 -4.58
CA GLU A 61 15.44 -2.50 -3.55
C GLU A 61 14.54 -2.32 -2.31
N PHE A 62 13.93 -3.41 -1.81
CA PHE A 62 13.26 -3.41 -0.52
C PHE A 62 14.27 -3.56 0.60
N LEU A 63 14.00 -2.95 1.76
CA LEU A 63 14.81 -3.11 2.96
C LEU A 63 13.98 -3.71 4.10
N PRO A 64 14.54 -4.67 4.87
CA PRO A 64 13.86 -5.21 6.03
C PRO A 64 13.82 -4.17 7.16
N ALA A 65 12.64 -3.88 7.68
CA ALA A 65 12.46 -2.92 8.79
C ALA A 65 12.40 -3.58 10.17
N SER A 66 12.53 -4.90 10.26
CA SER A 66 12.33 -5.69 11.48
C SER A 66 13.46 -5.55 12.50
N ASP A 67 14.67 -5.24 12.04
CA ASP A 67 15.84 -5.06 12.93
C ASP A 67 15.88 -3.65 13.54
N GLY A 68 14.82 -2.87 13.31
CA GLY A 68 14.70 -1.46 13.70
C GLY A 68 15.23 -0.54 12.60
N LEU A 69 14.66 0.66 12.56
CA LEU A 69 15.10 1.70 11.59
C LEU A 69 16.56 2.11 11.80
N ASP A 70 17.02 2.07 13.04
CA ASP A 70 18.38 2.49 13.40
C ASP A 70 19.46 1.61 12.77
N ALA A 71 19.16 0.32 12.56
CA ALA A 71 20.10 -0.62 11.90
C ALA A 71 20.34 -0.28 10.41
N HIS A 72 19.39 0.41 9.76
CA HIS A 72 19.44 0.72 8.33
C HIS A 72 19.52 2.22 8.03
N ILE A 73 19.65 3.07 9.05
CA ILE A 73 19.54 4.52 8.88
C ILE A 73 20.59 5.10 7.93
N ASP A 74 21.82 4.61 7.98
CA ASP A 74 22.90 5.11 7.12
C ASP A 74 22.68 4.71 5.65
N GLU A 75 22.18 3.51 5.42
CA GLU A 75 21.80 3.04 4.09
C GLU A 75 20.62 3.86 3.54
N LEU A 76 19.56 4.05 4.35
CA LEU A 76 18.41 4.87 3.99
C LEU A 76 18.80 6.32 3.70
N ARG A 77 19.72 6.89 4.50
CA ARG A 77 20.25 8.23 4.26
C ARG A 77 21.04 8.32 2.95
N SER A 78 21.86 7.32 2.66
CA SER A 78 22.61 7.23 1.40
C SER A 78 21.67 7.15 0.20
N LEU A 79 20.64 6.30 0.27
CA LEU A 79 19.64 6.12 -0.80
C LEU A 79 18.81 7.39 -1.01
N TYR A 80 18.35 8.00 0.08
CA TYR A 80 17.63 9.27 0.03
C TYR A 80 18.48 10.39 -0.60
N GLY A 81 19.77 10.47 -0.24
CA GLY A 81 20.74 11.41 -0.84
C GLY A 81 21.01 11.16 -2.32
N ARG A 82 20.81 9.94 -2.82
CA ARG A 82 20.88 9.55 -4.24
C ARG A 82 19.58 9.83 -5.00
N GLY A 83 18.57 10.40 -4.35
CA GLY A 83 17.29 10.79 -4.94
C GLY A 83 16.22 9.71 -4.90
N TYR A 84 16.37 8.68 -4.07
CA TYR A 84 15.32 7.68 -3.85
C TYR A 84 14.32 8.16 -2.79
N SER A 85 13.04 8.04 -3.08
CA SER A 85 11.98 8.17 -2.09
C SER A 85 11.85 6.88 -1.28
N ILE A 86 11.44 7.00 -0.02
CA ILE A 86 11.25 5.84 0.86
C ILE A 86 9.76 5.71 1.15
N CYS A 87 9.16 4.61 0.72
CA CYS A 87 7.75 4.35 0.94
C CYS A 87 7.52 3.46 2.15
N ILE A 88 6.60 3.86 3.00
CA ILE A 88 6.23 3.15 4.21
C ILE A 88 4.72 3.04 4.33
N PHE A 89 4.26 1.83 4.65
CA PHE A 89 2.90 1.56 5.07
C PHE A 89 2.85 1.58 6.61
N PRO A 90 2.46 2.69 7.24
CA PRO A 90 2.62 2.87 8.68
C PRO A 90 1.68 1.98 9.51
N GLU A 91 0.74 1.31 8.89
CA GLU A 91 -0.13 0.31 9.52
C GLU A 91 0.61 -1.00 9.83
N GLY A 92 1.76 -1.25 9.17
CA GLY A 92 2.59 -2.46 9.35
C GLY A 92 1.96 -3.74 8.78
N THR A 93 0.71 -3.71 8.38
CA THR A 93 0.01 -4.85 7.76
C THR A 93 -1.13 -4.35 6.87
N ARG A 94 -1.54 -5.17 5.90
CA ARG A 94 -2.70 -4.88 5.05
C ARG A 94 -4.00 -4.93 5.85
N SER A 95 -4.90 -3.98 5.60
CA SER A 95 -6.25 -3.96 6.17
C SER A 95 -7.07 -5.19 5.73
N LEU A 96 -7.93 -5.69 6.61
CA LEU A 96 -8.88 -6.78 6.33
C LEU A 96 -10.33 -6.29 6.33
N ASP A 97 -10.57 -5.12 6.91
CA ASP A 97 -11.90 -4.54 7.15
C ASP A 97 -12.13 -3.25 6.33
N HIS A 98 -11.28 -3.02 5.31
CA HIS A 98 -11.37 -1.87 4.41
C HIS A 98 -11.30 -0.52 5.13
N LYS A 99 -10.54 -0.44 6.24
CA LYS A 99 -10.36 0.79 7.02
C LYS A 99 -8.89 1.16 7.15
N VAL A 100 -8.65 2.43 7.40
CA VAL A 100 -7.32 2.91 7.80
C VAL A 100 -7.11 2.58 9.28
N HIS A 101 -6.10 1.77 9.56
CA HIS A 101 -5.73 1.38 10.90
C HIS A 101 -4.75 2.36 11.54
N ARG A 102 -4.44 2.12 12.82
CA ARG A 102 -3.49 2.93 13.57
C ARG A 102 -2.13 2.98 12.87
N PHE A 103 -1.53 4.17 12.81
CA PHE A 103 -0.19 4.39 12.29
C PHE A 103 0.88 4.18 13.36
N HIS A 104 1.92 3.44 13.00
CA HIS A 104 3.15 3.34 13.77
C HIS A 104 4.04 4.56 13.52
N LYS A 105 4.77 4.98 14.55
CA LYS A 105 5.57 6.20 14.53
C LYS A 105 6.81 6.13 13.64
N GLY A 106 7.27 4.92 13.30
CA GLY A 106 8.55 4.71 12.62
C GLY A 106 8.71 5.48 11.32
N ALA A 107 7.65 5.56 10.50
CA ALA A 107 7.66 6.31 9.25
C ALA A 107 7.94 7.81 9.46
N PHE A 108 7.33 8.39 10.47
CA PHE A 108 7.43 9.81 10.80
C PHE A 108 8.75 10.13 11.49
N TYR A 109 9.24 9.22 12.33
CA TYR A 109 10.57 9.28 12.92
C TYR A 109 11.66 9.23 11.84
N LEU A 110 11.52 8.37 10.84
CA LEU A 110 12.44 8.35 9.70
C LEU A 110 12.43 9.68 8.93
N ALA A 111 11.25 10.25 8.65
CA ALA A 111 11.15 11.54 7.98
C ALA A 111 11.88 12.64 8.76
N GLU A 112 11.75 12.66 10.08
CA GLU A 112 12.47 13.59 10.97
C GLU A 112 13.99 13.36 10.91
N LEU A 113 14.47 12.12 11.00
CA LEU A 113 15.91 11.79 10.93
C LEU A 113 16.56 12.13 9.59
N LEU A 114 15.80 12.07 8.50
CA LEU A 114 16.28 12.37 7.15
C LEU A 114 16.06 13.83 6.76
N HIS A 115 15.41 14.64 7.59
CA HIS A 115 14.90 15.97 7.23
C HIS A 115 14.12 15.93 5.90
N ALA A 116 13.28 14.91 5.77
CA ALA A 116 12.58 14.60 4.52
C ALA A 116 11.17 15.17 4.52
N ASP A 117 10.75 15.68 3.37
CA ASP A 117 9.34 15.98 3.11
C ASP A 117 8.52 14.69 3.18
N ILE A 118 7.25 14.80 3.52
CA ILE A 118 6.28 13.70 3.50
C ILE A 118 5.33 13.90 2.31
N VAL A 119 5.14 12.84 1.51
CA VAL A 119 4.09 12.80 0.50
C VAL A 119 3.03 11.79 0.91
N PRO A 120 1.84 12.25 1.35
CA PRO A 120 0.76 11.36 1.70
C PRO A 120 0.05 10.84 0.44
N VAL A 121 -0.14 9.51 0.35
CA VAL A 121 -0.83 8.85 -0.75
C VAL A 121 -1.93 7.96 -0.20
N VAL A 122 -3.18 8.24 -0.55
CA VAL A 122 -4.35 7.48 -0.09
C VAL A 122 -4.81 6.54 -1.18
N MET A 123 -4.96 5.27 -0.84
CA MET A 123 -5.39 4.20 -1.75
C MET A 123 -6.78 3.70 -1.39
N HIS A 124 -7.58 3.36 -2.43
CA HIS A 124 -8.93 2.85 -2.27
C HIS A 124 -9.29 1.85 -3.37
N GLY A 125 -9.83 0.69 -2.99
CA GLY A 125 -10.35 -0.33 -3.89
C GLY A 125 -9.34 -1.39 -4.34
N GLN A 126 -8.06 -1.29 -3.97
CA GLN A 126 -7.03 -2.28 -4.30
C GLN A 126 -7.31 -3.65 -3.66
N ASP A 127 -7.85 -3.66 -2.45
CA ASP A 127 -8.28 -4.84 -1.70
C ASP A 127 -9.52 -5.54 -2.31
N HIS A 128 -10.36 -4.79 -3.03
CA HIS A 128 -11.45 -5.36 -3.80
C HIS A 128 -10.95 -6.04 -5.07
N VAL A 129 -9.89 -5.52 -5.67
CA VAL A 129 -9.26 -6.09 -6.88
C VAL A 129 -8.39 -7.29 -6.55
N LEU A 130 -7.57 -7.20 -5.49
CA LEU A 130 -6.76 -8.29 -4.98
C LEU A 130 -6.79 -8.33 -3.46
N PRO A 131 -7.74 -9.08 -2.87
CA PRO A 131 -7.88 -9.21 -1.42
C PRO A 131 -6.65 -9.83 -0.74
N LYS A 132 -6.45 -9.52 0.54
CA LYS A 132 -5.36 -10.07 1.35
C LYS A 132 -5.36 -11.60 1.42
N THR A 133 -6.53 -12.20 1.36
CA THR A 133 -6.75 -13.65 1.52
C THR A 133 -6.80 -14.42 0.20
N ASP A 134 -6.56 -13.74 -0.91
CA ASP A 134 -6.75 -14.29 -2.24
C ASP A 134 -5.59 -13.88 -3.17
N PHE A 135 -5.32 -14.69 -4.20
CA PHE A 135 -4.32 -14.42 -5.23
C PHE A 135 -4.96 -14.19 -6.61
N MET A 136 -6.30 -14.12 -6.68
CA MET A 136 -7.01 -13.93 -7.94
C MET A 136 -7.43 -12.48 -8.11
N LEU A 137 -6.98 -11.87 -9.21
CA LEU A 137 -7.42 -10.54 -9.61
C LEU A 137 -8.91 -10.55 -9.97
N ARG A 138 -9.63 -9.57 -9.42
CA ARG A 138 -11.05 -9.35 -9.66
C ARG A 138 -11.28 -8.09 -10.49
N GLU A 139 -12.43 -8.03 -11.14
CA GLU A 139 -12.87 -6.78 -11.78
C GLU A 139 -13.13 -5.71 -10.70
N GLY A 140 -12.61 -4.52 -10.93
CA GLY A 140 -12.77 -3.41 -9.98
C GLY A 140 -12.02 -2.17 -10.43
N THR A 141 -12.13 -1.14 -9.60
CA THR A 141 -11.42 0.14 -9.79
C THR A 141 -10.46 0.35 -8.63
N MET A 142 -9.20 0.53 -8.94
CA MET A 142 -8.17 0.99 -8.01
C MET A 142 -8.05 2.50 -8.13
N SER A 143 -8.11 3.19 -7.02
CA SER A 143 -7.97 4.65 -6.97
C SER A 143 -6.79 5.02 -6.09
N VAL A 144 -6.01 5.98 -6.55
CA VAL A 144 -4.89 6.57 -5.80
C VAL A 144 -5.09 8.07 -5.75
N ARG A 145 -5.04 8.65 -4.55
CA ARG A 145 -5.10 10.10 -4.33
C ARG A 145 -3.80 10.56 -3.72
N ILE A 146 -3.09 11.43 -4.42
CA ILE A 146 -1.89 12.09 -3.92
C ILE A 146 -2.31 13.40 -3.27
N LEU A 147 -2.01 13.52 -1.97
CA LEU A 147 -2.29 14.72 -1.20
C LEU A 147 -1.12 15.71 -1.32
N GLN A 148 -1.32 16.90 -0.78
CA GLN A 148 -0.29 17.93 -0.76
C GLN A 148 0.96 17.43 -0.03
N ARG A 149 2.13 17.66 -0.65
CA ARG A 149 3.44 17.44 -0.03
C ARG A 149 3.57 18.31 1.22
N ILE A 150 3.98 17.72 2.31
CA ILE A 150 4.25 18.39 3.59
C ILE A 150 5.76 18.57 3.65
N SER A 151 6.22 19.82 3.60
CA SER A 151 7.65 20.14 3.76
C SER A 151 8.12 19.75 5.16
N TYR A 152 9.38 19.33 5.28
CA TYR A 152 10.00 19.08 6.58
C TYR A 152 9.91 20.29 7.53
N ASP A 153 10.02 21.50 6.97
CA ASP A 153 9.96 22.76 7.75
C ASP A 153 8.51 23.20 8.06
N ASP A 154 7.50 22.52 7.52
CA ASP A 154 6.10 22.83 7.76
C ASP A 154 5.61 22.22 9.08
N THR A 155 5.43 23.06 10.09
CA THR A 155 4.93 22.66 11.41
C THR A 155 3.41 22.68 11.54
N SER A 156 2.66 22.94 10.47
CA SER A 156 1.19 23.01 10.49
C SER A 156 0.53 21.68 10.90
N MET A 157 1.20 20.56 10.61
CA MET A 157 0.76 19.20 10.96
C MET A 157 1.39 18.69 12.27
N GLY A 158 2.15 19.52 13.00
CA GLY A 158 2.79 19.17 14.27
C GLY A 158 4.29 19.44 14.26
N SER A 159 4.86 19.62 15.45
CA SER A 159 6.28 20.02 15.65
C SER A 159 7.23 18.85 15.84
N GLY A 160 6.79 17.60 15.63
CA GLY A 160 7.63 16.42 15.76
C GLY A 160 6.90 15.15 15.35
N TYR A 161 7.65 14.06 15.15
CA TYR A 161 7.13 12.81 14.60
C TYR A 161 5.89 12.25 15.32
N ARG A 162 5.71 12.51 16.63
CA ARG A 162 4.56 12.01 17.39
C ARG A 162 3.27 12.73 17.02
N GLU A 163 3.33 14.06 16.92
CA GLU A 163 2.18 14.88 16.51
C GLU A 163 1.88 14.66 15.03
N LEU A 164 2.90 14.62 14.18
CA LEU A 164 2.79 14.28 12.77
C LEU A 164 2.08 12.94 12.58
N THR A 165 2.46 11.89 13.33
CA THR A 165 1.80 10.57 13.26
C THR A 165 0.31 10.69 13.52
N HIS A 166 -0.08 11.41 14.57
CA HIS A 166 -1.47 11.54 14.96
C HIS A 166 -2.29 12.37 13.96
N ASN A 167 -1.76 13.50 13.53
CA ASN A 167 -2.48 14.42 12.65
C ASN A 167 -2.55 13.90 11.22
N ILE A 168 -1.49 13.29 10.71
CA ILE A 168 -1.51 12.63 9.39
C ILE A 168 -2.44 11.40 9.42
N HIS A 169 -2.49 10.62 10.51
CA HIS A 169 -3.49 9.55 10.63
C HIS A 169 -4.92 10.09 10.54
N LYS A 170 -5.25 11.20 11.22
CA LYS A 170 -6.57 11.85 11.10
C LYS A 170 -6.86 12.29 9.66
N LEU A 171 -5.87 12.87 8.99
CA LEU A 171 -5.97 13.26 7.58
C LEU A 171 -6.31 12.05 6.71
N TYR A 172 -5.65 10.90 6.94
CA TYR A 172 -5.93 9.67 6.19
C TYR A 172 -7.33 9.14 6.43
N VAL A 173 -7.79 9.10 7.67
CA VAL A 173 -9.15 8.67 8.01
C VAL A 173 -10.18 9.58 7.31
N TYR A 174 -9.95 10.88 7.31
CA TYR A 174 -10.83 11.85 6.64
C TYR A 174 -10.84 11.65 5.12
N GLU A 175 -9.66 11.64 4.48
CA GLU A 175 -9.55 11.52 3.01
C GLU A 175 -10.03 10.15 2.51
N TYR A 176 -9.72 9.08 3.23
CA TYR A 176 -10.21 7.74 2.89
C TYR A 176 -11.73 7.65 2.97
N THR A 177 -12.34 8.18 4.06
CA THR A 177 -13.80 8.24 4.20
C THR A 177 -14.45 9.05 3.08
N LYS A 178 -13.83 10.16 2.69
CA LYS A 178 -14.26 10.96 1.56
C LYS A 178 -14.18 10.19 0.25
N MET A 179 -13.09 9.46 0.01
CA MET A 179 -12.94 8.60 -1.17
C MET A 179 -14.00 7.48 -1.21
N CYS A 180 -14.32 6.86 -0.07
CA CYS A 180 -15.42 5.90 0.03
C CYS A 180 -16.75 6.54 -0.39
N ALA A 181 -17.09 7.69 0.18
CA ALA A 181 -18.33 8.39 -0.15
C ALA A 181 -18.43 8.82 -1.63
N GLU A 182 -17.30 9.17 -2.26
CA GLU A 182 -17.24 9.58 -3.66
C GLU A 182 -17.30 8.40 -4.65
N LYS A 183 -16.84 7.22 -4.25
CA LYS A 183 -16.55 6.10 -5.17
C LYS A 183 -17.41 4.86 -4.92
N GLU A 184 -17.97 4.70 -3.73
CA GLU A 184 -18.74 3.52 -3.33
C GLU A 184 -20.24 3.77 -3.48
N ASP A 185 -20.71 3.77 -4.73
CA ASP A 185 -22.14 3.82 -5.06
C ASP A 185 -22.76 2.40 -5.15
N ALA A 186 -24.05 2.33 -5.43
CA ALA A 186 -24.75 1.07 -5.59
C ALA A 186 -24.16 0.20 -6.71
N ALA A 187 -23.63 0.80 -7.78
CA ALA A 187 -22.98 0.08 -8.87
C ALA A 187 -21.65 -0.51 -8.45
N TYR A 188 -20.89 0.20 -7.61
CA TYR A 188 -19.65 -0.29 -7.02
C TYR A 188 -19.89 -1.56 -6.20
N TYR A 189 -20.86 -1.54 -5.28
CA TYR A 189 -21.21 -2.71 -4.47
C TYR A 189 -21.79 -3.85 -5.29
N ALA A 190 -22.62 -3.58 -6.29
CA ALA A 190 -23.14 -4.61 -7.18
C ALA A 190 -22.03 -5.31 -7.95
N ASN A 191 -21.03 -4.58 -8.45
CA ASN A 191 -19.86 -5.14 -9.12
C ASN A 191 -18.98 -5.94 -8.16
N PHE A 192 -18.81 -5.48 -6.94
CA PHE A 192 -18.07 -6.19 -5.90
C PHE A 192 -18.72 -7.54 -5.58
N VAL A 193 -20.02 -7.55 -5.31
CA VAL A 193 -20.81 -8.77 -5.05
C VAL A 193 -20.73 -9.72 -6.24
N LYS A 194 -20.96 -9.22 -7.47
CA LYS A 194 -20.89 -10.04 -8.70
C LYS A 194 -19.52 -10.69 -8.89
N SER A 195 -18.43 -9.95 -8.62
CA SER A 195 -17.06 -10.48 -8.72
C SER A 195 -16.81 -11.60 -7.70
N GLN A 196 -17.33 -11.45 -6.48
CA GLN A 196 -17.25 -12.45 -5.41
C GLN A 196 -17.97 -13.77 -5.80
N TYR A 197 -19.21 -13.67 -6.33
CA TYR A 197 -19.98 -14.85 -6.74
C TYR A 197 -19.35 -15.54 -7.93
N ARG A 198 -18.87 -14.81 -8.92
CA ARG A 198 -18.19 -15.37 -10.10
C ARG A 198 -16.95 -16.18 -9.68
N TYR A 199 -16.19 -15.66 -8.72
CA TYR A 199 -15.02 -16.34 -8.18
C TYR A 199 -15.37 -17.63 -7.42
N LYS A 200 -16.38 -17.59 -6.52
CA LYS A 200 -16.84 -18.78 -5.80
C LYS A 200 -17.35 -19.86 -6.75
N GLY A 201 -18.05 -19.49 -7.83
CA GLY A 201 -18.48 -20.41 -8.88
C GLY A 201 -17.30 -21.11 -9.56
N VAL A 202 -16.27 -20.38 -9.97
CA VAL A 202 -15.05 -20.95 -10.58
C VAL A 202 -14.29 -21.85 -9.61
N GLU A 203 -14.25 -21.54 -8.33
CA GLU A 203 -13.62 -22.39 -7.32
C GLU A 203 -14.38 -23.70 -7.12
N ILE A 204 -15.70 -23.65 -7.08
CA ILE A 204 -16.58 -24.83 -7.01
C ILE A 204 -16.37 -25.73 -8.25
N GLU A 205 -16.34 -25.17 -9.44
CA GLU A 205 -16.08 -25.95 -10.67
C GLU A 205 -14.69 -26.60 -10.65
N ARG A 206 -13.65 -25.90 -10.18
CA ARG A 206 -12.30 -26.45 -10.07
C ARG A 206 -12.22 -27.57 -9.04
N ARG A 207 -12.94 -27.47 -7.93
CA ARG A 207 -13.03 -28.56 -6.93
C ARG A 207 -13.77 -29.77 -7.49
N CYS A 208 -14.90 -29.57 -8.18
CA CYS A 208 -15.64 -30.64 -8.85
C CYS A 208 -14.77 -31.38 -9.88
N LYS A 209 -14.04 -30.64 -10.74
CA LYS A 209 -13.12 -31.25 -11.73
C LYS A 209 -11.96 -32.01 -11.12
N ARG A 210 -11.44 -31.57 -9.96
CA ARG A 210 -10.40 -32.32 -9.22
C ARG A 210 -10.94 -33.63 -8.62
N ASN A 211 -12.13 -33.59 -8.05
CA ASN A 211 -12.75 -34.77 -7.44
C ASN A 211 -13.12 -35.84 -8.50
N ILE A 212 -13.54 -35.43 -9.70
CA ILE A 212 -13.80 -36.34 -10.81
C ILE A 212 -12.50 -37.03 -11.25
N LYS A 213 -11.40 -36.28 -11.44
CA LYS A 213 -10.10 -36.87 -11.82
C LYS A 213 -9.47 -37.78 -10.74
N SER A 214 -9.79 -37.58 -9.47
CA SER A 214 -9.32 -38.46 -8.40
C SER A 214 -10.10 -39.78 -8.35
N ASN A 215 -11.36 -39.81 -8.79
CA ASN A 215 -12.17 -41.05 -8.85
C ASN A 215 -11.85 -41.93 -10.06
N ASP A 216 -11.39 -41.33 -11.17
CA ASP A 216 -11.00 -42.04 -12.38
C ASP A 216 -9.68 -42.83 -12.24
N ASN A 217 -8.88 -42.54 -11.17
CA ASN A 217 -7.63 -43.25 -10.87
C ASN A 217 -7.83 -44.49 -9.95
N TYR A 218 -9.05 -44.82 -9.57
CA TYR A 218 -9.38 -45.97 -8.72
C TYR A 218 -10.31 -46.98 -9.41
N SER A 219 -10.49 -46.91 -10.74
CA SER A 219 -11.23 -47.89 -11.54
C SER A 219 -10.31 -48.70 -12.45
#